data_b3ed874f98eb910ba7a765d29755ad98
#
_entry.id   b3ed874f98eb910ba7a765d29755ad98
#
_cell.length_a   1.000
_cell.length_b   1.000
_cell.length_c   1.000
_cell.angle_alpha   90.00
_cell.angle_beta   90.00
_cell.angle_gamma   90.00
#
_symmetry.space_group_name_H-M   'P 1'
#
loop_
_entity.id
_entity.type
_entity.pdbx_description
1 polymer ?
#
loop_
_entity_poly.entity_id
_entity_poly.type
_entity_poly.pdbx_seq_one_letter_code
_entity_poly.pdbx_strand_id
1 'polypeptide(L)'
;MTKIKHKPGLLWITGLSGSGKTTISEIIYNKLKKKYSNIILLDGDVLRKKLKVRTLNSFSNNYRKKIGLKYVSICNRYVNDKKKFVIIATMALILKVQKEYKKIQNNFDIFLDVPMKELRKRDPKKLYKKFANKQITNMVGLDIKFDKPYNPSLHIKWKKNLTALKISKKILKLIKND
;
A
#
# COMPACT_ATOMS: atom_id res chain seq x y z
N MET A 1 15.36 -26.45 -6.11
CA MET A 1 14.25 -26.12 -7.04
C MET A 1 14.51 -24.78 -7.71
N THR A 2 14.61 -24.77 -9.01
CA THR A 2 14.79 -23.52 -9.81
C THR A 2 13.52 -22.69 -9.73
N LYS A 3 13.65 -21.39 -9.35
CA LYS A 3 12.50 -20.48 -9.27
C LYS A 3 12.08 -20.03 -10.67
N ILE A 4 10.79 -20.12 -10.97
CA ILE A 4 10.19 -19.61 -12.21
C ILE A 4 9.95 -18.09 -12.11
N LYS A 5 9.65 -17.43 -13.24
CA LYS A 5 9.23 -16.01 -13.26
C LYS A 5 7.72 -15.92 -13.12
N HIS A 6 7.25 -14.96 -12.34
CA HIS A 6 5.85 -14.54 -12.32
C HIS A 6 5.59 -13.58 -13.49
N LYS A 7 4.36 -13.55 -14.01
CA LYS A 7 3.93 -12.51 -14.97
C LYS A 7 4.19 -11.12 -14.35
N PRO A 8 4.86 -10.19 -15.07
CA PRO A 8 5.09 -8.83 -14.55
C PRO A 8 3.77 -8.14 -14.23
N GLY A 9 3.72 -7.37 -13.15
CA GLY A 9 2.49 -6.72 -12.73
C GLY A 9 2.64 -5.97 -11.40
N LEU A 10 1.54 -5.43 -10.91
CA LEU A 10 1.51 -4.58 -9.73
C LEU A 10 0.45 -5.04 -8.73
N LEU A 11 0.85 -5.30 -7.50
CA LEU A 11 -0.03 -5.41 -6.34
C LEU A 11 0.10 -4.13 -5.51
N TRP A 12 -0.93 -3.28 -5.57
CA TRP A 12 -0.97 -2.00 -4.84
C TRP A 12 -1.87 -2.11 -3.61
N ILE A 13 -1.30 -2.09 -2.41
CA ILE A 13 -2.04 -2.23 -1.15
C ILE A 13 -2.14 -0.86 -0.47
N THR A 14 -3.37 -0.36 -0.32
CA THR A 14 -3.67 0.92 0.33
C THR A 14 -4.51 0.76 1.60
N GLY A 15 -4.49 1.80 2.41
CA GLY A 15 -5.26 1.93 3.65
C GLY A 15 -4.61 2.93 4.59
N LEU A 16 -5.31 3.38 5.61
CA LEU A 16 -4.80 4.35 6.59
C LEU A 16 -3.66 3.76 7.43
N SER A 17 -2.98 4.59 8.22
CA SER A 17 -1.95 4.14 9.16
C SER A 17 -2.52 3.10 10.13
N GLY A 18 -1.78 2.03 10.43
CA GLY A 18 -2.25 0.95 11.31
C GLY A 18 -3.23 -0.04 10.67
N SER A 19 -3.55 0.06 9.36
CA SER A 19 -4.48 -0.88 8.69
C SER A 19 -3.88 -2.27 8.40
N GLY A 20 -2.59 -2.48 8.63
CA GLY A 20 -1.92 -3.79 8.44
C GLY A 20 -1.27 -3.98 7.06
N LYS A 21 -1.13 -2.93 6.25
CA LYS A 21 -0.53 -3.00 4.89
C LYS A 21 0.82 -3.70 4.86
N THR A 22 1.77 -3.24 5.69
CA THR A 22 3.14 -3.77 5.75
C THR A 22 3.13 -5.26 6.09
N THR A 23 2.43 -5.67 7.15
CA THR A 23 2.32 -7.07 7.55
C THR A 23 1.74 -7.95 6.44
N ILE A 24 0.67 -7.49 5.78
CA ILE A 24 0.02 -8.24 4.70
C ILE A 24 0.95 -8.35 3.49
N SER A 25 1.60 -7.25 3.09
CA SER A 25 2.52 -7.24 1.95
C SER A 25 3.75 -8.12 2.17
N GLU A 26 4.29 -8.17 3.39
CA GLU A 26 5.40 -9.06 3.77
C GLU A 26 5.00 -10.53 3.71
N ILE A 27 3.83 -10.91 4.23
CA ILE A 27 3.32 -12.29 4.15
C ILE A 27 3.19 -12.72 2.67
N ILE A 28 2.63 -11.87 1.82
CA ILE A 28 2.46 -12.15 0.40
C ILE A 28 3.82 -12.26 -0.30
N TYR A 29 4.71 -11.29 -0.06
CA TYR A 29 6.06 -11.28 -0.61
C TYR A 29 6.82 -12.57 -0.26
N ASN A 30 6.87 -12.93 1.02
CA ASN A 30 7.59 -14.11 1.49
C ASN A 30 7.03 -15.39 0.85
N LYS A 31 5.72 -15.47 0.64
CA LYS A 31 5.10 -16.63 0.00
C LYS A 31 5.40 -16.68 -1.51
N LEU A 32 5.32 -15.56 -2.22
CA LEU A 32 5.61 -15.50 -3.65
C LEU A 32 7.11 -15.66 -3.94
N LYS A 33 7.99 -15.08 -3.11
CA LYS A 33 9.45 -15.15 -3.27
C LYS A 33 10.02 -16.57 -3.15
N LYS A 34 9.33 -17.48 -2.46
CA LYS A 34 9.71 -18.90 -2.40
C LYS A 34 9.59 -19.56 -3.78
N LYS A 35 8.59 -19.18 -4.57
CA LYS A 35 8.27 -19.80 -5.87
C LYS A 35 8.82 -19.00 -7.07
N TYR A 36 8.85 -17.66 -6.98
CA TYR A 36 9.17 -16.79 -8.10
C TYR A 36 10.44 -15.96 -7.85
N SER A 37 11.26 -15.78 -8.90
CA SER A 37 12.54 -15.06 -8.83
C SER A 37 12.42 -13.54 -9.01
N ASN A 38 11.35 -13.06 -9.66
CA ASN A 38 11.19 -11.67 -10.08
C ASN A 38 10.24 -10.84 -9.20
N ILE A 39 9.99 -11.25 -7.95
CA ILE A 39 9.14 -10.53 -7.01
C ILE A 39 9.95 -9.47 -6.26
N ILE A 40 9.41 -8.27 -6.13
CA ILE A 40 9.95 -7.21 -5.26
C ILE A 40 8.88 -6.65 -4.33
N LEU A 41 9.32 -6.23 -3.16
CA LEU A 41 8.48 -5.54 -2.17
C LEU A 41 8.98 -4.10 -2.00
N LEU A 42 8.07 -3.15 -2.12
CA LEU A 42 8.29 -1.74 -1.86
C LEU A 42 7.39 -1.29 -0.70
N ASP A 43 7.98 -0.70 0.33
CA ASP A 43 7.24 -0.07 1.41
C ASP A 43 7.26 1.45 1.24
N GLY A 44 6.10 2.09 1.32
CA GLY A 44 5.97 3.52 1.13
C GLY A 44 6.74 4.36 2.15
N ASP A 45 6.92 3.87 3.37
CA ASP A 45 7.71 4.57 4.40
C ASP A 45 9.21 4.46 4.10
N VAL A 46 9.67 3.31 3.61
CA VAL A 46 11.07 3.11 3.17
C VAL A 46 11.36 3.97 1.93
N LEU A 47 10.45 3.97 0.94
CA LEU A 47 10.58 4.81 -0.24
C LEU A 47 10.61 6.29 0.12
N ARG A 48 9.80 6.72 1.08
CA ARG A 48 9.76 8.10 1.56
C ARG A 48 11.11 8.52 2.16
N LYS A 49 11.72 7.67 2.97
CA LYS A 49 13.06 7.90 3.53
C LYS A 49 14.11 8.03 2.41
N LYS A 50 14.11 7.11 1.44
CA LYS A 50 15.05 7.13 0.30
C LYS A 50 14.89 8.37 -0.58
N LEU A 51 13.67 8.85 -0.76
CA LEU A 51 13.37 10.06 -1.52
C LEU A 51 13.69 11.36 -0.73
N LYS A 52 14.31 11.26 0.45
CA LYS A 52 14.64 12.38 1.36
C LYS A 52 13.43 13.28 1.62
N VAL A 53 12.25 12.68 1.76
CA VAL A 53 11.01 13.39 2.07
C VAL A 53 11.10 13.89 3.49
N ARG A 54 11.54 15.14 3.66
CA ARG A 54 11.69 15.78 4.97
C ARG A 54 10.33 16.15 5.55
N THR A 55 10.18 15.86 6.85
CA THR A 55 9.23 16.35 7.87
C THR A 55 7.72 16.23 7.65
N LEU A 56 7.07 15.94 8.77
CA LEU A 56 5.62 15.83 8.97
C LEU A 56 4.83 17.09 8.57
N ASN A 57 5.45 18.26 8.60
CA ASN A 57 4.81 19.55 8.29
C ASN A 57 4.66 19.84 6.79
N SER A 58 5.29 19.07 5.90
CA SER A 58 5.23 19.26 4.45
C SER A 58 4.20 18.38 3.75
N PHE A 59 3.26 17.78 4.47
CA PHE A 59 2.25 16.88 3.89
C PHE A 59 1.00 17.60 3.37
N SER A 60 1.16 18.72 2.66
CA SER A 60 0.08 19.27 1.86
C SER A 60 -0.43 18.24 0.85
N ASN A 61 -1.70 18.32 0.45
CA ASN A 61 -2.28 17.44 -0.55
C ASN A 61 -1.46 17.40 -1.86
N ASN A 62 -0.91 18.54 -2.28
CA ASN A 62 -0.07 18.63 -3.49
C ASN A 62 1.25 17.87 -3.33
N TYR A 63 1.91 17.97 -2.19
CA TYR A 63 3.14 17.24 -1.94
C TYR A 63 2.90 15.73 -1.88
N ARG A 64 1.85 15.29 -1.21
CA ARG A 64 1.44 13.88 -1.14
C ARG A 64 1.10 13.31 -2.52
N LYS A 65 0.41 14.09 -3.36
CA LYS A 65 0.14 13.76 -4.75
C LYS A 65 1.44 13.57 -5.53
N LYS A 66 2.40 14.51 -5.41
CA LYS A 66 3.73 14.42 -6.06
C LYS A 66 4.48 13.15 -5.65
N ILE A 67 4.50 12.82 -4.35
CA ILE A 67 5.16 11.61 -3.85
C ILE A 67 4.43 10.33 -4.32
N GLY A 68 3.11 10.31 -4.28
CA GLY A 68 2.32 9.19 -4.80
C GLY A 68 2.58 8.92 -6.29
N LEU A 69 2.65 9.96 -7.11
CA LEU A 69 3.00 9.84 -8.54
C LEU A 69 4.44 9.33 -8.75
N LYS A 70 5.41 9.72 -7.89
CA LYS A 70 6.76 9.14 -7.92
C LYS A 70 6.73 7.64 -7.61
N TYR A 71 5.89 7.17 -6.67
CA TYR A 71 5.73 5.74 -6.41
C TYR A 71 5.17 5.00 -7.62
N VAL A 72 4.19 5.59 -8.31
CA VAL A 72 3.65 5.03 -9.56
C VAL A 72 4.75 4.89 -10.60
N SER A 73 5.54 5.94 -10.84
CA SER A 73 6.65 5.93 -11.81
C SER A 73 7.69 4.85 -11.48
N ILE A 74 8.06 4.70 -10.19
CA ILE A 74 8.98 3.66 -9.74
C ILE A 74 8.40 2.27 -10.03
N CYS A 75 7.12 2.02 -9.67
CA CYS A 75 6.46 0.75 -9.91
C CYS A 75 6.38 0.45 -11.40
N ASN A 76 5.99 1.43 -12.23
CA ASN A 76 5.88 1.28 -13.68
C ASN A 76 7.22 0.84 -14.29
N ARG A 77 8.33 1.48 -13.89
CA ARG A 77 9.67 1.11 -14.35
C ARG A 77 10.05 -0.33 -13.96
N TYR A 78 9.74 -0.75 -12.73
CA TYR A 78 10.01 -2.12 -12.32
C TYR A 78 9.17 -3.14 -13.07
N VAL A 79 7.90 -2.85 -13.33
CA VAL A 79 6.99 -3.75 -14.05
C VAL A 79 7.38 -3.83 -15.53
N ASN A 80 7.51 -2.70 -16.21
CA ASN A 80 7.67 -2.65 -17.67
C ASN A 80 9.11 -2.90 -18.11
N ASP A 81 10.11 -2.21 -17.49
CA ASP A 81 11.51 -2.30 -17.95
C ASP A 81 12.22 -3.50 -17.31
N LYS A 82 11.99 -3.74 -16.00
CA LYS A 82 12.68 -4.80 -15.25
C LYS A 82 11.90 -6.11 -15.19
N LYS A 83 10.73 -6.20 -15.81
CA LYS A 83 9.85 -7.38 -15.85
C LYS A 83 9.62 -8.01 -14.48
N LYS A 84 9.37 -7.16 -13.46
CA LYS A 84 9.11 -7.59 -12.08
C LYS A 84 7.61 -7.64 -11.77
N PHE A 85 7.22 -8.50 -10.84
CA PHE A 85 5.97 -8.36 -10.11
C PHE A 85 6.24 -7.54 -8.85
N VAL A 86 5.61 -6.37 -8.78
CA VAL A 86 5.85 -5.37 -7.73
C VAL A 86 4.74 -5.46 -6.71
N ILE A 87 5.10 -5.59 -5.44
CA ILE A 87 4.18 -5.44 -4.31
C ILE A 87 4.51 -4.11 -3.65
N ILE A 88 3.54 -3.21 -3.52
CA ILE A 88 3.73 -1.94 -2.83
C ILE A 88 2.68 -1.75 -1.73
N ALA A 89 3.14 -1.40 -0.52
CA ALA A 89 2.32 -1.01 0.62
C ALA A 89 2.44 0.49 0.86
N THR A 90 1.37 1.25 0.63
CA THR A 90 1.41 2.72 0.76
C THR A 90 0.05 3.31 1.16
N MET A 91 0.07 4.55 1.69
CA MET A 91 -1.14 5.32 2.01
C MET A 91 -1.44 6.37 0.92
N ALA A 92 -1.18 6.05 -0.35
CA ALA A 92 -1.44 6.97 -1.46
C ALA A 92 -2.92 6.98 -1.86
N LEU A 93 -3.79 7.40 -0.93
CA LEU A 93 -5.24 7.51 -1.09
C LEU A 93 -5.60 8.87 -1.73
N ILE A 94 -5.20 9.06 -2.97
CA ILE A 94 -5.41 10.27 -3.77
C ILE A 94 -5.89 9.86 -5.16
N LEU A 95 -7.04 10.38 -5.61
CA LEU A 95 -7.70 9.99 -6.84
C LEU A 95 -6.78 10.02 -8.08
N LYS A 96 -5.98 11.09 -8.24
CA LYS A 96 -5.02 11.19 -9.35
C LYS A 96 -3.99 10.06 -9.34
N VAL A 97 -3.48 9.69 -8.16
CA VAL A 97 -2.52 8.58 -8.01
C VAL A 97 -3.18 7.25 -8.33
N GLN A 98 -4.44 7.07 -7.91
CA GLN A 98 -5.23 5.87 -8.20
C GLN A 98 -5.43 5.69 -9.71
N LYS A 99 -5.81 6.76 -10.42
CA LYS A 99 -5.97 6.73 -11.88
C LYS A 99 -4.68 6.34 -12.60
N GLU A 100 -3.52 6.76 -12.09
CA GLU A 100 -2.23 6.47 -12.74
C GLU A 100 -1.73 5.04 -12.47
N TYR A 101 -1.78 4.52 -11.24
CA TYR A 101 -1.32 3.16 -11.00
C TYR A 101 -2.22 2.10 -11.66
N LYS A 102 -3.51 2.42 -11.86
CA LYS A 102 -4.45 1.52 -12.57
C LYS A 102 -4.11 1.31 -14.05
N LYS A 103 -3.31 2.18 -14.64
CA LYS A 103 -2.81 2.03 -16.02
C LYS A 103 -1.65 1.04 -16.14
N ILE A 104 -1.02 0.66 -15.03
CA ILE A 104 0.07 -0.33 -15.05
C ILE A 104 -0.52 -1.70 -15.35
N GLN A 105 0.10 -2.42 -16.27
CA GLN A 105 -0.36 -3.75 -16.68
C GLN A 105 -0.46 -4.72 -15.50
N ASN A 106 -1.41 -5.65 -15.57
CA ASN A 106 -1.60 -6.70 -14.58
C ASN A 106 -1.68 -6.13 -13.15
N ASN A 107 -2.61 -5.18 -12.97
CA ASN A 107 -2.77 -4.40 -11.75
C ASN A 107 -3.81 -5.02 -10.82
N PHE A 108 -3.41 -5.20 -9.57
CA PHE A 108 -4.29 -5.59 -8.46
C PHE A 108 -4.26 -4.52 -7.39
N ASP A 109 -5.31 -3.76 -7.22
CA ASP A 109 -5.42 -2.77 -6.16
C ASP A 109 -6.29 -3.26 -5.00
N ILE A 110 -5.72 -3.23 -3.81
CA ILE A 110 -6.33 -3.73 -2.58
C ILE A 110 -6.55 -2.56 -1.62
N PHE A 111 -7.78 -2.39 -1.18
CA PHE A 111 -8.11 -1.39 -0.17
C PHE A 111 -8.43 -2.05 1.18
N LEU A 112 -7.63 -1.71 2.19
CA LEU A 112 -7.85 -2.13 3.58
C LEU A 112 -8.67 -1.05 4.30
N ASP A 113 -9.96 -1.26 4.39
CA ASP A 113 -10.92 -0.33 5.01
C ASP A 113 -11.12 -0.69 6.48
N VAL A 114 -10.28 -0.11 7.34
CA VAL A 114 -10.31 -0.32 8.79
C VAL A 114 -10.92 0.91 9.46
N PRO A 115 -11.94 0.77 10.33
CA PRO A 115 -12.54 1.88 11.02
C PRO A 115 -11.56 2.67 11.91
N MET A 116 -11.75 3.98 12.00
CA MET A 116 -10.86 4.87 12.77
C MET A 116 -10.73 4.44 14.23
N LYS A 117 -11.81 3.97 14.86
CA LYS A 117 -11.81 3.43 16.24
C LYS A 117 -10.76 2.32 16.39
N GLU A 118 -10.71 1.39 15.43
CA GLU A 118 -9.77 0.27 15.45
C GLU A 118 -8.35 0.73 15.14
N LEU A 119 -8.16 1.67 14.21
CA LEU A 119 -6.84 2.24 13.88
C LEU A 119 -6.21 2.96 15.07
N ARG A 120 -7.01 3.76 15.81
CA ARG A 120 -6.58 4.42 17.05
C ARG A 120 -6.19 3.42 18.14
N LYS A 121 -6.93 2.31 18.26
CA LYS A 121 -6.59 1.23 19.20
C LYS A 121 -5.26 0.58 18.88
N ARG A 122 -4.99 0.32 17.59
CA ARG A 122 -3.74 -0.33 17.15
C ARG A 122 -2.54 0.60 17.25
N ASP A 123 -2.65 1.76 16.73
CA ASP A 123 -1.66 2.86 16.66
C ASP A 123 -0.17 2.45 16.78
N PRO A 124 0.35 1.54 15.94
CA PRO A 124 1.67 0.96 16.11
C PRO A 124 2.81 1.98 16.02
N LYS A 125 2.54 3.15 15.42
CA LYS A 125 3.51 4.26 15.25
C LYS A 125 3.24 5.41 16.21
N LYS A 126 2.27 5.28 17.10
CA LYS A 126 1.81 6.33 18.05
C LYS A 126 1.37 7.63 17.35
N LEU A 127 0.99 7.57 16.05
CA LEU A 127 0.63 8.75 15.26
C LEU A 127 -0.71 9.32 15.71
N TYR A 128 -1.71 8.46 16.00
CA TYR A 128 -3.03 8.89 16.47
C TYR A 128 -2.93 9.52 17.85
N LYS A 129 -2.10 8.94 18.75
CA LYS A 129 -1.82 9.53 20.08
C LYS A 129 -1.13 10.89 19.93
N LYS A 130 -0.10 11.00 19.07
CA LYS A 130 0.60 12.27 18.82
C LYS A 130 -0.33 13.35 18.27
N PHE A 131 -1.24 12.97 17.37
CA PHE A 131 -2.25 13.88 16.83
C PHE A 131 -3.23 14.36 17.91
N ALA A 132 -3.74 13.45 18.75
CA ALA A 132 -4.62 13.80 19.88
C ALA A 132 -3.95 14.77 20.86
N ASN A 133 -2.65 14.60 21.08
CA ASN A 133 -1.84 15.48 21.93
C ASN A 133 -1.34 16.75 21.19
N LYS A 134 -1.89 17.08 20.01
CA LYS A 134 -1.51 18.24 19.17
C LYS A 134 0.00 18.31 18.81
N GLN A 135 0.73 17.19 18.91
CA GLN A 135 2.17 17.11 18.57
C GLN A 135 2.42 17.01 17.06
N ILE A 136 1.43 16.62 16.29
CA ILE A 136 1.49 16.54 14.82
C ILE A 136 0.17 17.01 14.21
N THR A 137 0.25 17.50 12.97
CA THR A 137 -0.88 17.87 12.12
C THR A 137 -0.78 17.13 10.78
N ASN A 138 -1.70 17.39 9.87
CA ASN A 138 -1.71 16.82 8.51
C ASN A 138 -1.82 15.29 8.49
N MET A 139 -2.66 14.75 9.36
CA MET A 139 -2.91 13.31 9.44
C MET A 139 -4.11 12.89 8.59
N VAL A 140 -3.86 11.99 7.64
CA VAL A 140 -4.89 11.47 6.73
C VAL A 140 -5.96 10.69 7.48
N GLY A 141 -7.20 11.03 7.21
CA GLY A 141 -8.36 10.44 7.88
C GLY A 141 -8.75 11.13 9.17
N LEU A 142 -8.01 12.19 9.57
CA LEU A 142 -8.36 13.09 10.68
C LEU A 142 -8.56 14.51 10.15
N ASP A 143 -7.52 15.32 10.07
CA ASP A 143 -7.55 16.69 9.55
C ASP A 143 -7.31 16.77 8.03
N ILE A 144 -6.86 15.68 7.38
CA ILE A 144 -6.78 15.59 5.92
C ILE A 144 -7.78 14.56 5.39
N LYS A 145 -8.65 15.01 4.49
CA LYS A 145 -9.53 14.12 3.71
C LYS A 145 -8.71 13.23 2.77
N PHE A 146 -9.25 12.08 2.41
CA PHE A 146 -8.64 11.15 1.47
C PHE A 146 -9.68 10.58 0.50
N ASP A 147 -9.23 10.18 -0.67
CA ASP A 147 -10.08 9.57 -1.68
C ASP A 147 -10.10 8.05 -1.47
N LYS A 148 -11.25 7.50 -1.09
CA LYS A 148 -11.43 6.04 -1.07
C LYS A 148 -11.25 5.50 -2.48
N PRO A 149 -10.56 4.35 -2.66
CA PRO A 149 -10.43 3.74 -3.97
C PRO A 149 -11.79 3.44 -4.58
N TYR A 150 -11.98 3.92 -5.82
CA TYR A 150 -13.15 3.58 -6.62
C TYR A 150 -12.91 2.22 -7.29
N ASN A 151 -13.83 1.30 -7.12
CA ASN A 151 -13.80 -0.05 -7.69
C ASN A 151 -12.41 -0.74 -7.58
N PRO A 152 -11.92 -1.01 -6.35
CA PRO A 152 -10.67 -1.74 -6.16
C PRO A 152 -10.85 -3.21 -6.54
N SER A 153 -9.78 -3.88 -6.99
CA SER A 153 -9.78 -5.32 -7.28
C SER A 153 -10.21 -6.15 -6.05
N LEU A 154 -9.93 -5.64 -4.86
CA LEU A 154 -10.41 -6.23 -3.62
C LEU A 154 -10.58 -5.18 -2.52
N HIS A 155 -11.83 -4.99 -2.05
CA HIS A 155 -12.14 -4.14 -0.89
C HIS A 155 -12.25 -5.01 0.37
N ILE A 156 -11.30 -4.86 1.28
CA ILE A 156 -11.27 -5.57 2.55
C ILE A 156 -11.86 -4.69 3.65
N LYS A 157 -13.13 -4.86 3.92
CA LYS A 157 -13.79 -4.26 5.10
C LYS A 157 -13.33 -5.00 6.36
N TRP A 158 -12.94 -4.24 7.38
CA TRP A 158 -12.49 -4.78 8.66
C TRP A 158 -13.55 -5.64 9.34
N LYS A 159 -13.11 -6.78 9.90
CA LYS A 159 -13.91 -7.64 10.78
C LYS A 159 -13.00 -8.17 11.89
N LYS A 160 -13.53 -8.32 13.12
CA LYS A 160 -12.77 -8.74 14.31
C LYS A 160 -11.93 -10.02 14.06
N ASN A 161 -12.48 -11.00 13.35
CA ASN A 161 -11.84 -12.29 13.11
C ASN A 161 -11.06 -12.36 11.78
N LEU A 162 -10.85 -11.22 11.10
CA LEU A 162 -10.14 -11.17 9.83
C LEU A 162 -8.66 -10.85 10.06
N THR A 163 -7.84 -11.89 10.20
CA THR A 163 -6.40 -11.78 10.43
C THR A 163 -5.64 -11.41 9.15
N ALA A 164 -4.41 -10.88 9.30
CA ALA A 164 -3.53 -10.58 8.18
C ALA A 164 -3.28 -11.82 7.30
N LEU A 165 -3.16 -13.00 7.89
CA LEU A 165 -2.99 -14.27 7.17
C LEU A 165 -4.22 -14.62 6.31
N LYS A 166 -5.43 -14.45 6.84
CA LYS A 166 -6.68 -14.68 6.08
C LYS A 166 -6.80 -13.69 4.91
N ILE A 167 -6.46 -12.43 5.13
CA ILE A 167 -6.43 -11.39 4.08
C ILE A 167 -5.41 -11.75 3.00
N SER A 168 -4.19 -12.10 3.39
CA SER A 168 -3.13 -12.50 2.45
C SER A 168 -3.51 -13.71 1.59
N LYS A 169 -4.21 -14.70 2.18
CA LYS A 169 -4.73 -15.85 1.42
C LYS A 169 -5.75 -15.43 0.35
N LYS A 170 -6.67 -14.49 0.67
CA LYS A 170 -7.64 -13.94 -0.30
C LYS A 170 -6.95 -13.21 -1.46
N ILE A 171 -5.95 -12.37 -1.15
CA ILE A 171 -5.19 -11.64 -2.16
C ILE A 171 -4.38 -12.60 -3.04
N LEU A 172 -3.75 -13.61 -2.45
CA LEU A 172 -3.01 -14.63 -3.22
C LEU A 172 -3.91 -15.47 -4.14
N LYS A 173 -5.16 -15.72 -3.73
CA LYS A 173 -6.14 -16.38 -4.60
C LYS A 173 -6.51 -15.49 -5.80
N LEU A 174 -6.72 -14.20 -5.56
CA LEU A 174 -6.99 -13.23 -6.62
C LEU A 174 -5.85 -13.22 -7.67
N ILE A 175 -4.59 -13.10 -7.23
CA ILE A 175 -3.41 -13.04 -8.11
C ILE A 175 -3.19 -14.33 -8.92
N LYS A 176 -3.67 -15.47 -8.44
CA LYS A 176 -3.49 -16.75 -9.12
C LYS A 176 -4.52 -17.05 -10.19
N ASN A 177 -5.70 -16.44 -10.08
CA ASN A 177 -6.84 -16.69 -10.96
C ASN A 177 -6.81 -15.80 -12.23
N ASP A 178 -5.78 -14.97 -12.36
CA ASP A 178 -5.47 -14.08 -13.47
C ASP A 178 -4.20 -14.58 -14.22
#